data_8d21976dec6aed46c2c2adefb59b804b
#
_entry.id   8d21976dec6aed46c2c2adefb59b804b
#
_cell.length_a   1.000
_cell.length_b   1.000
_cell.length_c   1.000
_cell.angle_alpha   90.00
_cell.angle_beta   90.00
_cell.angle_gamma   90.00
#
_symmetry.space_group_name_H-M   'P 1'
#
loop_
_entity.id
_entity.type
_entity.pdbx_description
1 polymer ?
#
loop_
_entity_poly.entity_id
_entity_poly.type
_entity_poly.pdbx_seq_one_letter_code
_entity_poly.pdbx_strand_id
1 'polypeptide(L)'
;GSINLVNEGYWDSITVFEWLKNKAHQNGVEYVENEVTELTRNKSGDRICSLKLASGETISGDKFVNATGPRAASTAKMAGIKIPVEPRKRYSWIFKAENPLDRDLPLTIDPSGFHVRENGGGTYQAGGHGAYDPAVDFDDFTMDNELWENTVWPILFNRIPQFESLKLISQWAG
;
A
#
# COMPACT_ATOMS: atom_id res chain seq x y z
N GLY A 1 15.95 20.91 0.91
CA GLY A 1 14.80 20.25 1.54
C GLY A 1 13.71 21.26 1.88
N SER A 2 12.52 20.78 2.06
CA SER A 2 11.38 21.55 2.56
C SER A 2 10.87 20.92 3.85
N ILE A 3 10.36 21.77 4.73
CA ILE A 3 9.70 21.32 5.95
C ILE A 3 8.36 22.04 6.07
N ASN A 4 7.32 21.29 6.39
CA ASN A 4 6.04 21.87 6.76
C ASN A 4 5.92 21.86 8.29
N LEU A 5 5.52 22.98 8.85
CA LEU A 5 5.45 23.19 10.30
C LEU A 5 4.01 23.29 10.83
N VAL A 6 3.01 23.27 9.95
CA VAL A 6 1.62 23.53 10.32
C VAL A 6 0.70 22.55 9.63
N ASN A 7 -0.16 21.91 10.44
CA ASN A 7 -1.20 20.98 9.97
C ASN A 7 -0.68 19.79 9.14
N GLU A 8 0.52 19.33 9.43
CA GLU A 8 1.10 18.13 8.82
C GLU A 8 0.94 16.94 9.75
N GLY A 9 0.78 15.75 9.19
CA GLY A 9 0.65 14.54 9.96
C GLY A 9 0.38 13.34 9.06
N TYR A 10 0.09 12.23 9.69
CA TYR A 10 -0.33 11.01 9.02
C TYR A 10 -1.61 10.49 9.66
N TRP A 11 -2.32 9.69 8.89
CA TRP A 11 -3.58 9.09 9.32
C TRP A 11 -3.34 7.63 9.65
N ASP A 12 -4.07 7.11 10.64
CA ASP A 12 -4.24 5.68 10.80
C ASP A 12 -5.12 5.18 9.64
N SER A 13 -4.47 4.53 8.67
CA SER A 13 -5.11 4.09 7.44
C SER A 13 -6.19 3.04 7.69
N ILE A 14 -6.02 2.19 8.71
CA ILE A 14 -6.99 1.14 9.07
C ILE A 14 -8.25 1.78 9.64
N THR A 15 -8.10 2.71 10.58
CA THR A 15 -9.24 3.44 11.16
C THR A 15 -10.05 4.19 10.12
N VAL A 16 -9.37 4.88 9.20
CA VAL A 16 -10.04 5.60 8.09
C VAL A 16 -10.75 4.65 7.15
N PHE A 17 -10.10 3.54 6.78
CA PHE A 17 -10.69 2.52 5.91
C PHE A 17 -11.96 1.91 6.54
N GLU A 18 -11.91 1.50 7.79
CA GLU A 18 -13.06 0.94 8.50
C GLU A 18 -14.19 1.97 8.65
N TRP A 19 -13.85 3.24 8.90
CA TRP A 19 -14.86 4.30 8.94
C TRP A 19 -15.56 4.48 7.58
N LEU A 20 -14.79 4.51 6.48
CA LEU A 20 -15.33 4.63 5.13
C LEU A 20 -16.22 3.44 4.77
N LYS A 21 -15.81 2.22 5.10
CA LYS A 21 -16.55 0.98 4.89
C LYS A 21 -17.90 1.03 5.64
N ASN A 22 -17.85 1.38 6.93
CA ASN A 22 -19.05 1.51 7.75
C ASN A 22 -19.99 2.60 7.20
N LYS A 23 -19.43 3.72 6.75
CA LYS A 23 -20.21 4.81 6.16
C LYS A 23 -20.87 4.40 4.84
N ALA A 24 -20.17 3.63 4.02
CA ALA A 24 -20.74 3.07 2.80
C ALA A 24 -21.94 2.16 3.11
N HIS A 25 -21.80 1.24 4.07
CA HIS A 25 -22.91 0.38 4.51
C HIS A 25 -24.12 1.18 5.03
N GLN A 26 -23.87 2.21 5.86
CA GLN A 26 -24.94 3.10 6.35
C GLN A 26 -25.69 3.83 5.22
N ASN A 27 -25.01 4.07 4.10
CA ASN A 27 -25.60 4.67 2.90
C ASN A 27 -26.22 3.64 1.93
N GLY A 28 -26.38 2.38 2.35
CA GLY A 28 -27.01 1.32 1.56
C GLY A 28 -26.12 0.64 0.54
N VAL A 29 -24.78 0.81 0.64
CA VAL A 29 -23.85 0.08 -0.22
C VAL A 29 -23.78 -1.38 0.25
N GLU A 30 -24.04 -2.30 -0.66
CA GLU A 30 -23.82 -3.73 -0.44
C GLU A 30 -22.36 -4.09 -0.65
N TYR A 31 -21.76 -4.77 0.31
CA TYR A 31 -20.41 -5.31 0.21
C TYR A 31 -20.50 -6.82 -0.06
N VAL A 32 -19.98 -7.22 -1.23
CA VAL A 32 -19.93 -8.63 -1.63
C VAL A 32 -18.49 -9.11 -1.51
N GLU A 33 -18.21 -9.94 -0.51
CA GLU A 33 -16.89 -10.55 -0.30
C GLU A 33 -16.67 -11.69 -1.30
N ASN A 34 -16.22 -11.32 -2.50
CA ASN A 34 -16.03 -12.27 -3.60
C ASN A 34 -15.01 -11.71 -4.61
N GLU A 35 -14.59 -12.55 -5.55
CA GLU A 35 -13.67 -12.18 -6.62
C GLU A 35 -14.41 -12.08 -7.95
N VAL A 36 -14.12 -11.03 -8.72
CA VAL A 36 -14.62 -10.88 -10.10
C VAL A 36 -13.74 -11.68 -11.04
N THR A 37 -14.31 -12.63 -11.73
CA THR A 37 -13.61 -13.53 -12.66
C THR A 37 -13.86 -13.20 -14.13
N GLU A 38 -14.94 -12.47 -14.45
CA GLU A 38 -15.30 -12.15 -15.84
C GLU A 38 -16.09 -10.84 -15.90
N LEU A 39 -15.89 -10.06 -16.96
CA LEU A 39 -16.70 -8.91 -17.31
C LEU A 39 -17.43 -9.19 -18.62
N THR A 40 -18.77 -9.15 -18.60
CA THR A 40 -19.61 -9.46 -19.74
C THR A 40 -19.99 -8.18 -20.48
N ARG A 41 -19.81 -8.19 -21.79
CA ARG A 41 -20.24 -7.08 -22.68
C ARG A 41 -21.68 -7.28 -23.13
N ASN A 42 -22.33 -6.17 -23.47
CA ASN A 42 -23.60 -6.21 -24.15
C ASN A 42 -23.49 -6.79 -25.60
N LYS A 43 -24.60 -7.00 -26.27
CA LYS A 43 -24.65 -7.58 -27.62
C LYS A 43 -23.87 -6.78 -28.68
N SER A 44 -23.80 -5.46 -28.53
CA SER A 44 -23.01 -4.58 -29.42
C SER A 44 -21.50 -4.58 -29.10
N GLY A 45 -21.10 -5.11 -27.94
CA GLY A 45 -19.69 -5.22 -27.56
C GLY A 45 -19.04 -3.92 -27.08
N ASP A 46 -19.79 -2.84 -26.97
CA ASP A 46 -19.31 -1.49 -26.66
C ASP A 46 -19.41 -1.11 -25.16
N ARG A 47 -20.13 -1.92 -24.38
CA ARG A 47 -20.38 -1.63 -22.97
C ARG A 47 -20.31 -2.89 -22.11
N ILE A 48 -19.71 -2.78 -20.93
CA ILE A 48 -19.84 -3.80 -19.87
C ILE A 48 -21.24 -3.68 -19.26
N CYS A 49 -21.95 -4.80 -19.14
CA CYS A 49 -23.32 -4.86 -18.60
C CYS A 49 -23.43 -5.72 -17.35
N SER A 50 -22.46 -6.62 -17.10
CA SER A 50 -22.44 -7.43 -15.90
C SER A 50 -21.02 -7.92 -15.58
N LEU A 51 -20.85 -8.40 -14.38
CA LEU A 51 -19.67 -9.09 -13.91
C LEU A 51 -20.06 -10.45 -13.32
N LYS A 52 -19.17 -11.43 -13.43
CA LYS A 52 -19.32 -12.76 -12.84
C LYS A 52 -18.36 -12.89 -11.67
N LEU A 53 -18.86 -13.45 -10.59
CA LEU A 53 -18.11 -13.74 -9.37
C LEU A 53 -17.55 -15.17 -9.39
N ALA A 54 -16.53 -15.41 -8.58
CA ALA A 54 -15.96 -16.75 -8.39
C ALA A 54 -16.99 -17.76 -7.83
N SER A 55 -17.98 -17.30 -7.07
CA SER A 55 -19.14 -18.11 -6.62
C SER A 55 -20.06 -18.57 -7.76
N GLY A 56 -19.93 -18.00 -8.97
CA GLY A 56 -20.79 -18.24 -10.12
C GLY A 56 -21.94 -17.24 -10.27
N GLU A 57 -22.15 -16.39 -9.29
CA GLU A 57 -23.19 -15.33 -9.35
C GLU A 57 -22.82 -14.28 -10.40
N THR A 58 -23.85 -13.62 -10.93
CA THR A 58 -23.70 -12.53 -11.89
C THR A 58 -24.36 -11.27 -11.34
N ILE A 59 -23.60 -10.18 -11.31
CA ILE A 59 -24.09 -8.86 -10.90
C ILE A 59 -24.19 -7.97 -12.13
N SER A 60 -25.34 -7.40 -12.36
CA SER A 60 -25.59 -6.44 -13.44
C SER A 60 -25.51 -5.00 -12.92
N GLY A 61 -25.11 -4.09 -13.80
CA GLY A 61 -25.02 -2.68 -13.43
C GLY A 61 -24.91 -1.76 -14.63
N ASP A 62 -25.15 -0.50 -14.39
CA ASP A 62 -25.09 0.54 -15.42
C ASP A 62 -23.67 1.15 -15.55
N LYS A 63 -22.92 1.14 -14.45
CA LYS A 63 -21.55 1.67 -14.39
C LYS A 63 -20.71 0.76 -13.54
N PHE A 64 -19.47 0.55 -13.96
CA PHE A 64 -18.47 -0.25 -13.24
C PHE A 64 -17.23 0.60 -13.00
N VAL A 65 -16.70 0.53 -11.79
CA VAL A 65 -15.47 1.22 -11.39
C VAL A 65 -14.40 0.18 -11.08
N ASN A 66 -13.29 0.23 -11.80
CA ASN A 66 -12.14 -0.58 -11.50
C ASN A 66 -11.27 0.15 -10.47
N ALA A 67 -11.35 -0.28 -9.23
CA ALA A 67 -10.56 0.22 -8.10
C ALA A 67 -9.74 -0.90 -7.43
N THR A 68 -9.22 -1.85 -8.25
CA THR A 68 -8.58 -3.09 -7.78
C THR A 68 -7.08 -2.95 -7.50
N GLY A 69 -6.58 -1.71 -7.37
CA GLY A 69 -5.19 -1.45 -6.98
C GLY A 69 -4.17 -2.11 -7.92
N PRO A 70 -3.22 -2.91 -7.42
CA PRO A 70 -2.21 -3.56 -8.24
C PRO A 70 -2.79 -4.56 -9.25
N ARG A 71 -4.02 -5.05 -9.04
CA ARG A 71 -4.74 -5.94 -9.98
C ARG A 71 -5.46 -5.18 -11.10
N ALA A 72 -5.40 -3.83 -11.13
CA ALA A 72 -6.19 -3.01 -12.06
C ALA A 72 -5.95 -3.36 -13.53
N ALA A 73 -4.71 -3.68 -13.91
CA ALA A 73 -4.39 -4.09 -15.29
C ALA A 73 -5.04 -5.43 -15.66
N SER A 74 -5.05 -6.40 -14.74
CA SER A 74 -5.70 -7.70 -14.94
C SER A 74 -7.22 -7.54 -15.08
N THR A 75 -7.84 -6.73 -14.24
CA THR A 75 -9.27 -6.42 -14.30
C THR A 75 -9.64 -5.68 -15.59
N ALA A 76 -8.84 -4.69 -15.99
CA ALA A 76 -9.05 -3.97 -17.26
C ALA A 76 -8.92 -4.88 -18.48
N LYS A 77 -8.00 -5.85 -18.45
CA LYS A 77 -7.82 -6.86 -19.51
C LYS A 77 -9.07 -7.71 -19.69
N MET A 78 -9.82 -8.04 -18.65
CA MET A 78 -11.11 -8.74 -18.78
C MET A 78 -12.11 -7.94 -19.62
N ALA A 79 -12.02 -6.62 -19.57
CA ALA A 79 -12.80 -5.70 -20.41
C ALA A 79 -12.14 -5.42 -21.77
N GLY A 80 -11.06 -6.10 -22.16
CA GLY A 80 -10.32 -5.83 -23.37
C GLY A 80 -9.61 -4.47 -23.40
N ILE A 81 -9.45 -3.83 -22.23
CA ILE A 81 -8.78 -2.54 -22.09
C ILE A 81 -7.35 -2.76 -21.57
N LYS A 82 -6.38 -2.13 -22.22
CA LYS A 82 -4.99 -2.12 -21.77
C LYS A 82 -4.71 -0.82 -21.04
N ILE A 83 -4.26 -0.91 -19.78
CA ILE A 83 -3.83 0.24 -18.97
C ILE A 83 -2.37 0.05 -18.53
N PRO A 84 -1.58 1.13 -18.42
CA PRO A 84 -0.17 1.05 -18.04
C PRO A 84 0.00 1.03 -16.50
N VAL A 85 -0.51 -0.02 -15.87
CA VAL A 85 -0.38 -0.26 -14.43
C VAL A 85 0.39 -1.54 -14.22
N GLU A 86 1.45 -1.48 -13.42
CA GLU A 86 2.28 -2.62 -13.03
C GLU A 86 2.40 -2.64 -11.51
N PRO A 87 2.24 -3.80 -10.87
CA PRO A 87 2.52 -3.95 -9.44
C PRO A 87 3.99 -3.68 -9.14
N ARG A 88 4.26 -2.92 -8.11
CA ARG A 88 5.60 -2.60 -7.62
C ARG A 88 5.64 -2.81 -6.12
N LYS A 89 6.65 -3.53 -5.62
CA LYS A 89 6.74 -3.87 -4.21
C LYS A 89 7.25 -2.71 -3.38
N ARG A 90 6.61 -2.46 -2.25
CA ARG A 90 7.03 -1.50 -1.24
C ARG A 90 7.21 -2.22 0.09
N TYR A 91 8.26 -1.86 0.81
CA TYR A 91 8.59 -2.49 2.07
C TYR A 91 8.36 -1.52 3.22
N SER A 92 7.95 -2.07 4.34
CA SER A 92 7.81 -1.34 5.60
C SER A 92 8.43 -2.14 6.74
N TRP A 93 9.09 -1.44 7.64
CA TRP A 93 9.74 -2.00 8.81
C TRP A 93 9.36 -1.22 10.05
N ILE A 94 8.93 -1.91 11.11
CA ILE A 94 8.75 -1.33 12.44
C ILE A 94 9.92 -1.74 13.30
N PHE A 95 10.57 -0.79 13.91
CA PHE A 95 11.70 -1.02 14.79
C PHE A 95 11.61 -0.17 16.06
N LYS A 96 12.33 -0.58 17.09
CA LYS A 96 12.51 0.14 18.33
C LYS A 96 13.99 0.46 18.51
N ALA A 97 14.32 1.74 18.72
CA ALA A 97 15.68 2.15 19.06
C ALA A 97 15.98 1.82 20.52
N GLU A 98 17.20 1.41 20.83
CA GLU A 98 17.66 1.22 22.21
C GLU A 98 17.62 2.56 22.96
N ASN A 99 18.07 3.62 22.29
CA ASN A 99 18.04 5.00 22.78
C ASN A 99 17.09 5.81 21.89
N PRO A 100 15.77 5.85 22.20
CA PRO A 100 14.81 6.58 21.39
C PRO A 100 15.11 8.08 21.39
N LEU A 101 14.60 8.77 20.37
CA LEU A 101 14.72 10.22 20.29
C LEU A 101 13.96 10.88 21.45
N ASP A 102 14.43 12.03 21.86
CA ASP A 102 13.83 12.87 22.92
C ASP A 102 12.61 13.68 22.44
N ARG A 103 12.29 13.57 21.15
CA ARG A 103 11.18 14.25 20.48
C ARG A 103 10.61 13.38 19.37
N ASP A 104 9.36 13.65 19.00
CA ASP A 104 8.71 12.99 17.87
C ASP A 104 9.46 13.25 16.57
N LEU A 105 9.65 12.18 15.81
CA LEU A 105 10.24 12.27 14.47
C LEU A 105 9.12 12.46 13.45
N PRO A 106 9.06 13.61 12.76
CA PRO A 106 8.13 13.79 11.65
C PRO A 106 8.48 12.84 10.50
N LEU A 107 7.58 12.69 9.54
CA LEU A 107 7.90 11.96 8.32
C LEU A 107 9.14 12.59 7.65
N THR A 108 10.22 11.86 7.69
CA THR A 108 11.52 12.28 7.16
C THR A 108 11.86 11.40 5.95
N ILE A 109 12.06 12.05 4.80
CA ILE A 109 12.38 11.35 3.54
C ILE A 109 13.84 11.62 3.20
N ASP A 110 14.62 10.55 3.10
CA ASP A 110 16.01 10.61 2.66
C ASP A 110 16.08 10.79 1.14
N PRO A 111 17.12 11.46 0.60
CA PRO A 111 17.32 11.56 -0.86
C PRO A 111 17.40 10.22 -1.60
N SER A 112 17.68 9.13 -0.91
CA SER A 112 17.61 7.76 -1.46
C SER A 112 16.18 7.28 -1.74
N GLY A 113 15.15 7.99 -1.23
CA GLY A 113 13.75 7.61 -1.34
C GLY A 113 13.21 6.84 -0.13
N PHE A 114 14.08 6.36 0.76
CA PHE A 114 13.62 5.78 2.02
C PHE A 114 13.08 6.86 2.96
N HIS A 115 12.08 6.50 3.72
CA HIS A 115 11.48 7.40 4.70
C HIS A 115 11.41 6.74 6.07
N VAL A 116 11.37 7.55 7.11
CA VAL A 116 11.18 7.12 8.49
C VAL A 116 10.30 8.13 9.22
N ARG A 117 9.51 7.65 10.16
CA ARG A 117 8.68 8.47 11.05
C ARG A 117 8.51 7.83 12.41
N GLU A 118 8.09 8.61 13.37
CA GLU A 118 7.57 8.11 14.64
C GLU A 118 6.35 7.20 14.40
N ASN A 119 6.26 6.10 15.18
CA ASN A 119 5.13 5.17 15.14
C ASN A 119 4.45 5.01 16.51
N GLY A 120 4.87 5.84 17.48
CA GLY A 120 4.39 5.82 18.85
C GLY A 120 5.12 4.85 19.76
N GLY A 121 5.11 5.15 21.07
CA GLY A 121 5.69 4.28 22.09
C GLY A 121 7.20 4.02 21.98
N GLY A 122 7.96 4.93 21.41
CA GLY A 122 9.40 4.76 21.16
C GLY A 122 9.71 3.80 20.01
N THR A 123 8.72 3.55 19.14
CA THR A 123 8.89 2.79 17.89
C THR A 123 8.87 3.69 16.69
N TYR A 124 9.51 3.24 15.62
CA TYR A 124 9.63 3.96 14.36
C TYR A 124 9.21 3.06 13.21
N GLN A 125 8.68 3.68 12.16
CA GLN A 125 8.39 3.01 10.89
C GLN A 125 9.30 3.56 9.81
N ALA A 126 10.07 2.68 9.19
CA ALA A 126 10.77 2.97 7.93
C ALA A 126 10.02 2.35 6.76
N GLY A 127 10.17 2.93 5.58
CA GLY A 127 9.58 2.39 4.36
C GLY A 127 10.30 2.84 3.10
N GLY A 128 10.05 2.12 2.01
CA GLY A 128 10.63 2.42 0.71
C GLY A 128 10.85 1.18 -0.15
N HIS A 129 11.73 1.31 -1.14
CA HIS A 129 12.14 0.24 -2.05
C HIS A 129 13.61 0.40 -2.44
N GLY A 130 14.23 -0.66 -2.93
CA GLY A 130 15.60 -0.61 -3.44
C GLY A 130 15.75 0.22 -4.72
N ALA A 131 16.99 0.48 -5.12
CA ALA A 131 17.29 1.18 -6.38
C ALA A 131 16.78 0.41 -7.61
N TYR A 132 16.77 -0.92 -7.55
CA TYR A 132 16.13 -1.78 -8.53
C TYR A 132 14.66 -2.01 -8.10
N ASP A 133 13.72 -1.54 -8.92
CA ASP A 133 12.28 -1.58 -8.67
C ASP A 133 11.56 -2.26 -9.83
N PRO A 134 11.65 -3.60 -9.96
CA PRO A 134 11.01 -4.34 -11.04
C PRO A 134 9.51 -4.45 -10.84
N ALA A 135 8.77 -4.69 -11.93
CA ALA A 135 7.41 -5.19 -11.82
C ALA A 135 7.42 -6.58 -11.17
N VAL A 136 6.47 -6.82 -10.29
CA VAL A 136 6.31 -8.08 -9.56
C VAL A 136 4.92 -8.67 -9.81
N ASP A 137 4.71 -9.91 -9.39
CA ASP A 137 3.36 -10.45 -9.31
C ASP A 137 2.57 -9.70 -8.21
N PHE A 138 1.29 -9.45 -8.44
CA PHE A 138 0.44 -8.72 -7.49
C PHE A 138 0.22 -9.49 -6.16
N ASP A 139 0.54 -10.77 -6.12
CA ASP A 139 0.50 -11.64 -4.93
C ASP A 139 1.89 -11.88 -4.32
N ASP A 140 2.94 -11.24 -4.83
CA ASP A 140 4.28 -11.38 -4.26
C ASP A 140 4.49 -10.39 -3.10
N PHE A 141 4.32 -10.88 -1.88
CA PHE A 141 4.56 -10.17 -0.62
C PHE A 141 5.84 -10.63 0.09
N THR A 142 6.75 -11.31 -0.61
CA THR A 142 8.01 -11.76 -0.02
C THR A 142 8.88 -10.57 0.40
N MET A 143 9.47 -10.66 1.60
CA MET A 143 10.38 -9.65 2.12
C MET A 143 11.78 -9.80 1.54
N ASP A 144 12.43 -8.68 1.31
CA ASP A 144 13.86 -8.58 1.03
C ASP A 144 14.59 -8.17 2.33
N ASN A 145 15.10 -9.17 3.04
CA ASN A 145 15.84 -8.93 4.29
C ASN A 145 17.22 -8.30 4.04
N GLU A 146 17.85 -8.61 2.91
CA GLU A 146 19.14 -8.02 2.55
C GLU A 146 19.01 -6.51 2.29
N LEU A 147 17.89 -6.05 1.77
CA LEU A 147 17.61 -4.64 1.59
C LEU A 147 17.62 -3.89 2.92
N TRP A 148 17.03 -4.47 3.96
CA TRP A 148 17.07 -3.88 5.30
C TRP A 148 18.50 -3.77 5.83
N GLU A 149 19.21 -4.89 5.86
CA GLU A 149 20.52 -4.98 6.48
C GLU A 149 21.60 -4.18 5.72
N ASN A 150 21.58 -4.26 4.41
CA ASN A 150 22.64 -3.70 3.57
C ASN A 150 22.37 -2.26 3.09
N THR A 151 21.13 -1.78 3.21
CA THR A 151 20.79 -0.47 2.64
C THR A 151 19.99 0.41 3.62
N VAL A 152 18.83 -0.06 4.09
CA VAL A 152 17.88 0.81 4.84
C VAL A 152 18.45 1.17 6.20
N TRP A 153 18.84 0.19 6.99
CA TRP A 153 19.41 0.43 8.32
C TRP A 153 20.69 1.28 8.25
N PRO A 154 21.67 1.03 7.37
CA PRO A 154 22.82 1.94 7.19
C PRO A 154 22.43 3.39 6.87
N ILE A 155 21.46 3.62 6.02
CA ILE A 155 20.96 4.97 5.72
C ILE A 155 20.37 5.62 6.96
N LEU A 156 19.57 4.87 7.74
CA LEU A 156 18.91 5.38 8.94
C LEU A 156 19.90 5.81 10.01
N PHE A 157 20.87 4.97 10.37
CA PHE A 157 21.82 5.32 11.43
C PHE A 157 22.84 6.39 11.00
N ASN A 158 23.17 6.48 9.72
CA ASN A 158 23.97 7.58 9.19
C ASN A 158 23.27 8.94 9.31
N ARG A 159 21.96 8.96 9.31
CA ARG A 159 21.14 10.17 9.48
C ARG A 159 20.81 10.46 10.94
N ILE A 160 20.51 9.43 11.70
CA ILE A 160 20.08 9.47 13.09
C ILE A 160 20.90 8.44 13.86
N PRO A 161 22.05 8.84 14.47
CA PRO A 161 22.96 7.92 15.12
C PRO A 161 22.33 7.01 16.19
N GLN A 162 21.24 7.45 16.83
CA GLN A 162 20.50 6.64 17.81
C GLN A 162 19.90 5.37 17.19
N PHE A 163 19.79 5.28 15.88
CA PHE A 163 19.29 4.10 15.15
C PHE A 163 20.38 3.07 14.83
N GLU A 164 21.62 3.29 15.29
CA GLU A 164 22.67 2.27 15.20
C GLU A 164 22.30 1.02 16.02
N SER A 165 21.77 1.22 17.23
CA SER A 165 21.31 0.13 18.10
C SER A 165 19.80 0.09 18.10
N LEU A 166 19.22 -0.86 17.38
CA LEU A 166 17.78 -1.04 17.28
C LEU A 166 17.37 -2.52 17.27
N LYS A 167 16.10 -2.75 17.52
CA LYS A 167 15.45 -4.05 17.37
C LYS A 167 14.35 -3.97 16.35
N LEU A 168 14.44 -4.74 15.27
CA LEU A 168 13.34 -4.93 14.33
C LEU A 168 12.19 -5.67 15.02
N ILE A 169 10.97 -5.14 14.94
CA ILE A 169 9.77 -5.67 15.59
C ILE A 169 8.90 -6.40 14.58
N SER A 170 8.63 -5.79 13.45
CA SER A 170 7.82 -6.37 12.37
C SER A 170 8.19 -5.76 11.03
N GLN A 171 7.83 -6.48 9.98
CA GLN A 171 8.07 -6.05 8.61
C GLN A 171 7.01 -6.64 7.69
N TRP A 172 6.73 -5.93 6.60
CA TRP A 172 5.83 -6.42 5.55
C TRP A 172 6.17 -5.79 4.20
N ALA A 173 5.72 -6.44 3.14
CA ALA A 173 5.73 -5.93 1.78
C ALA A 173 4.29 -5.73 1.27
N GLY A 174 4.09 -4.73 0.41
CA GLY A 174 2.81 -4.42 -0.19
C GLY A 174 2.94 -3.65 -1.51
#